data_18e6dd68ee870a851a762f1ffb67aff9
#
_entry.id   18e6dd68ee870a851a762f1ffb67aff9
#
_cell.length_a   1.000
_cell.length_b   1.000
_cell.length_c   1.000
_cell.angle_alpha   90.00
_cell.angle_beta   90.00
_cell.angle_gamma   90.00
#
_symmetry.space_group_name_H-M   'P 1'
#
loop_
_entity.id
_entity.type
_entity.pdbx_description
1 polymer ?
#
loop_
_entity_poly.entity_id
_entity_poly.type
_entity_poly.pdbx_seq_one_letter_code
_entity_poly.pdbx_strand_id
1 'polypeptide(L)'
;MQEKTLYTITIFSENKVGVLNQIANIFTRRQLNIETLSVSPSAIEGIHKFTITTFADSEETMKKLVNQIDKRVDILKAYYNTNDDLVHQEIALYKIETEKLLATSQVEDLVRKHNALILDVSEHATVIQKTGHYEDTQALFEELSQSIGVLQFVRSGRIAITKARVERLSDMLEKLEEKEE
;
A
#
# COMPACT_ATOMS: atom_id res chain seq x y z
N MET A 1 18.72 16.64 -11.79
CA MET A 1 17.53 15.78 -11.85
C MET A 1 16.54 16.37 -10.87
N GLN A 2 15.31 16.70 -11.28
CA GLN A 2 14.28 17.12 -10.33
C GLN A 2 13.99 15.93 -9.40
N GLU A 3 13.99 16.20 -8.11
CA GLU A 3 13.69 15.21 -7.09
C GLU A 3 12.19 14.88 -7.18
N LYS A 4 11.86 13.63 -7.49
CA LYS A 4 10.47 13.20 -7.60
C LYS A 4 9.90 12.97 -6.21
N THR A 5 8.72 13.49 -5.95
CA THR A 5 7.99 13.29 -4.70
C THR A 5 7.10 12.06 -4.81
N LEU A 6 7.08 11.23 -3.76
CA LEU A 6 6.17 10.10 -3.63
C LEU A 6 4.80 10.60 -3.12
N TYR A 7 3.76 10.36 -3.91
CA TYR A 7 2.38 10.65 -3.55
C TYR A 7 1.60 9.37 -3.29
N THR A 8 0.68 9.45 -2.36
CA THR A 8 -0.31 8.40 -2.11
C THR A 8 -1.68 8.92 -2.57
N ILE A 9 -2.31 8.19 -3.47
CA ILE A 9 -3.63 8.51 -4.00
C ILE A 9 -4.62 7.54 -3.36
N THR A 10 -5.66 8.08 -2.75
CA THR A 10 -6.79 7.33 -2.21
C THR A 10 -7.99 7.54 -3.11
N ILE A 11 -8.65 6.43 -3.48
CA ILE A 11 -9.83 6.46 -4.36
C ILE A 11 -10.89 5.57 -3.72
N PHE A 12 -12.10 6.08 -3.62
CA PHE A 12 -13.29 5.31 -3.27
C PHE A 12 -14.15 5.15 -4.52
N SER A 13 -14.52 3.92 -4.83
CA SER A 13 -15.32 3.60 -6.01
C SER A 13 -16.39 2.58 -5.70
N GLU A 14 -17.40 2.53 -6.53
CA GLU A 14 -18.31 1.39 -6.59
C GLU A 14 -17.53 0.10 -6.94
N ASN A 15 -17.98 -1.03 -6.40
CA ASN A 15 -17.41 -2.34 -6.73
C ASN A 15 -17.92 -2.82 -8.10
N LYS A 16 -17.35 -2.29 -9.18
CA LYS A 16 -17.72 -2.65 -10.54
C LYS A 16 -16.53 -3.21 -11.32
N VAL A 17 -16.83 -4.16 -12.21
CA VAL A 17 -15.84 -4.71 -13.12
C VAL A 17 -15.30 -3.60 -14.03
N GLY A 18 -13.98 -3.54 -14.20
CA GLY A 18 -13.33 -2.58 -15.10
C GLY A 18 -12.90 -1.27 -14.47
N VAL A 19 -13.31 -0.93 -13.24
CA VAL A 19 -12.90 0.32 -12.56
C VAL A 19 -11.38 0.41 -12.43
N LEU A 20 -10.72 -0.68 -12.01
CA LEU A 20 -9.26 -0.72 -11.94
C LEU A 20 -8.61 -0.42 -13.30
N ASN A 21 -9.12 -0.97 -14.38
CA ASN A 21 -8.62 -0.70 -15.73
C ASN A 21 -8.79 0.78 -16.12
N GLN A 22 -9.92 1.38 -15.76
CA GLN A 22 -10.14 2.81 -16.03
C GLN A 22 -9.12 3.68 -15.30
N ILE A 23 -8.84 3.38 -14.02
CA ILE A 23 -7.84 4.08 -13.22
C ILE A 23 -6.46 3.88 -13.83
N ALA A 24 -6.04 2.64 -14.07
CA ALA A 24 -4.72 2.31 -14.64
C ALA A 24 -4.48 3.00 -15.98
N ASN A 25 -5.49 3.08 -16.85
CA ASN A 25 -5.41 3.77 -18.14
C ASN A 25 -5.15 5.28 -17.99
N ILE A 26 -5.64 5.91 -16.92
CA ILE A 26 -5.36 7.33 -16.65
C ILE A 26 -3.90 7.52 -16.31
N PHE A 27 -3.31 6.65 -15.47
CA PHE A 27 -1.87 6.65 -15.17
C PHE A 27 -1.04 6.44 -16.42
N THR A 28 -1.37 5.44 -17.23
CA THR A 28 -0.68 5.13 -18.49
C THR A 28 -0.65 6.31 -19.45
N ARG A 29 -1.80 6.98 -19.67
CA ARG A 29 -1.89 8.15 -20.56
C ARG A 29 -1.07 9.34 -20.06
N ARG A 30 -0.80 9.42 -18.76
CA ARG A 30 0.02 10.46 -18.15
C ARG A 30 1.47 10.05 -17.98
N GLN A 31 1.84 8.84 -18.40
CA GLN A 31 3.19 8.28 -18.25
C GLN A 31 3.66 8.26 -16.79
N LEU A 32 2.73 8.01 -15.86
CA LEU A 32 3.01 7.84 -14.44
C LEU A 32 3.02 6.35 -14.10
N ASN A 33 4.08 5.91 -13.44
CA ASN A 33 4.18 4.54 -12.97
C ASN A 33 3.40 4.34 -11.67
N ILE A 34 2.75 3.20 -11.52
CA ILE A 34 2.14 2.78 -10.25
C ILE A 34 3.20 1.98 -9.50
N GLU A 35 3.70 2.51 -8.38
CA GLU A 35 4.71 1.84 -7.55
C GLU A 35 4.07 0.74 -6.69
N THR A 36 2.96 1.06 -6.02
CA THR A 36 2.16 0.10 -5.27
C THR A 36 0.67 0.33 -5.51
N LEU A 37 -0.09 -0.75 -5.44
CA LEU A 37 -1.55 -0.73 -5.56
C LEU A 37 -2.14 -1.70 -4.55
N SER A 38 -3.01 -1.20 -3.69
CA SER A 38 -3.85 -2.00 -2.79
C SER A 38 -5.31 -1.67 -3.06
N VAL A 39 -6.14 -2.70 -3.16
CA VAL A 39 -7.59 -2.57 -3.35
C VAL A 39 -8.28 -3.46 -2.32
N SER A 40 -9.20 -2.91 -1.57
CA SER A 40 -9.96 -3.65 -0.56
C SER A 40 -11.39 -3.12 -0.44
N PRO A 41 -12.35 -3.94 0.03
CA PRO A 41 -13.64 -3.44 0.46
C PRO A 41 -13.47 -2.34 1.52
N SER A 42 -14.28 -1.30 1.43
CA SER A 42 -14.35 -0.26 2.47
C SER A 42 -15.31 -0.68 3.60
N ALA A 43 -15.49 0.18 4.59
CA ALA A 43 -16.52 -0.03 5.62
C ALA A 43 -17.96 0.14 5.09
N ILE A 44 -18.13 0.69 3.89
CA ILE A 44 -19.43 0.84 3.23
C ILE A 44 -19.60 -0.33 2.26
N GLU A 45 -20.71 -1.03 2.35
CA GLU A 45 -21.04 -2.14 1.46
C GLU A 45 -21.10 -1.66 -0.01
N GLY A 46 -20.55 -2.46 -0.92
CA GLY A 46 -20.48 -2.12 -2.34
C GLY A 46 -19.40 -1.11 -2.74
N ILE A 47 -18.66 -0.54 -1.78
CA ILE A 47 -17.60 0.44 -2.05
C ILE A 47 -16.23 -0.15 -1.78
N HIS A 48 -15.31 0.04 -2.73
CA HIS A 48 -13.90 -0.34 -2.61
C HIS A 48 -13.02 0.89 -2.41
N LYS A 49 -11.97 0.72 -1.59
CA LYS A 49 -10.90 1.70 -1.41
C LYS A 49 -9.66 1.24 -2.15
N PHE A 50 -9.13 2.12 -3.00
CA PHE A 50 -7.83 1.96 -3.64
C PHE A 50 -6.81 2.84 -2.92
N THR A 51 -5.65 2.31 -2.68
CA THR A 51 -4.48 3.05 -2.22
C THR A 51 -3.36 2.84 -3.24
N ILE A 52 -2.98 3.89 -3.95
CA ILE A 52 -2.00 3.85 -5.04
C ILE A 52 -0.84 4.77 -4.68
N THR A 53 0.39 4.30 -4.82
CA THR A 53 1.56 5.16 -4.72
C THR A 53 2.19 5.39 -6.09
N THR A 54 2.66 6.60 -6.33
CA THR A 54 3.34 7.01 -7.56
C THR A 54 4.31 8.14 -7.30
N PHE A 55 5.41 8.18 -8.05
CA PHE A 55 6.30 9.33 -8.06
C PHE A 55 5.86 10.35 -9.11
N ALA A 56 5.89 11.63 -8.76
CA ALA A 56 5.66 12.72 -9.70
C ALA A 56 6.62 13.89 -9.48
N ASP A 57 6.84 14.63 -10.56
CA ASP A 57 7.76 15.77 -10.58
C ASP A 57 7.14 17.03 -9.96
N SER A 58 5.81 17.10 -9.84
CA SER A 58 5.11 18.25 -9.29
C SER A 58 3.73 17.90 -8.72
N GLU A 59 3.30 18.70 -7.75
CA GLU A 59 1.96 18.65 -7.18
C GLU A 59 0.88 18.94 -8.23
N GLU A 60 1.16 19.82 -9.19
CA GLU A 60 0.24 20.13 -10.29
C GLU A 60 -0.10 18.90 -11.12
N THR A 61 0.89 18.04 -11.37
CA THR A 61 0.69 16.74 -12.06
C THR A 61 -0.27 15.86 -11.26
N MET A 62 -0.11 15.77 -9.95
CA MET A 62 -1.00 15.00 -9.07
C MET A 62 -2.42 15.57 -9.06
N LYS A 63 -2.56 16.87 -8.93
CA LYS A 63 -3.86 17.56 -8.98
C LYS A 63 -4.62 17.27 -10.27
N LYS A 64 -3.94 17.33 -11.41
CA LYS A 64 -4.53 17.00 -12.73
C LYS A 64 -4.93 15.53 -12.83
N LEU A 65 -4.09 14.61 -12.32
CA LEU A 65 -4.36 13.18 -12.29
C LEU A 65 -5.62 12.88 -11.47
N VAL A 66 -5.63 13.33 -10.22
CA VAL A 66 -6.71 13.06 -9.26
C VAL A 66 -8.03 13.67 -9.72
N ASN A 67 -8.02 14.92 -10.22
CA ASN A 67 -9.22 15.55 -10.79
C ASN A 67 -9.79 14.78 -11.99
N GLN A 68 -8.95 14.11 -12.77
CA GLN A 68 -9.40 13.27 -13.88
C GLN A 68 -10.02 11.95 -13.41
N ILE A 69 -9.50 11.39 -12.32
CA ILE A 69 -10.05 10.17 -11.69
C ILE A 69 -11.39 10.51 -11.04
N ASP A 70 -11.44 11.58 -10.24
CA ASP A 70 -12.61 12.00 -9.46
C ASP A 70 -13.85 12.31 -10.35
N LYS A 71 -13.64 12.66 -11.60
CA LYS A 71 -14.70 12.90 -12.59
C LYS A 71 -15.31 11.64 -13.20
N ARG A 72 -14.86 10.44 -12.84
CA ARG A 72 -15.42 9.19 -13.37
C ARG A 72 -16.72 8.85 -12.65
N VAL A 73 -17.67 8.29 -13.42
CA VAL A 73 -19.01 7.97 -12.91
C VAL A 73 -18.96 6.98 -11.73
N ASP A 74 -18.09 5.97 -11.83
CA ASP A 74 -17.96 4.91 -10.83
C ASP A 74 -17.07 5.32 -9.63
N ILE A 75 -16.52 6.55 -9.62
CA ILE A 75 -15.68 7.07 -8.54
C ILE A 75 -16.51 8.00 -7.66
N LEU A 76 -16.52 7.69 -6.36
CA LEU A 76 -17.18 8.53 -5.36
C LEU A 76 -16.29 9.68 -4.93
N LYS A 77 -15.01 9.40 -4.73
CA LYS A 77 -14.02 10.38 -4.33
C LYS A 77 -12.61 9.93 -4.65
N ALA A 78 -11.77 10.86 -5.08
CA ALA A 78 -10.34 10.68 -5.22
C ALA A 78 -9.60 11.88 -4.64
N TYR A 79 -8.48 11.62 -3.93
CA TYR A 79 -7.58 12.66 -3.41
C TYR A 79 -6.17 12.11 -3.28
N TYR A 80 -5.19 13.01 -3.09
CA TYR A 80 -3.79 12.63 -2.91
C TYR A 80 -3.22 13.32 -1.65
N ASN A 81 -2.19 12.69 -1.10
CA ASN A 81 -1.44 13.17 0.05
C ASN A 81 0.04 12.88 -0.12
N THR A 82 0.88 13.62 0.60
CA THR A 82 2.28 13.29 0.84
C THR A 82 2.40 12.39 2.09
N ASN A 83 3.60 11.89 2.38
CA ASN A 83 3.84 11.08 3.57
C ASN A 83 3.57 11.83 4.88
N ASP A 84 3.76 13.16 4.88
CA ASP A 84 3.59 14.00 6.08
C ASP A 84 2.13 14.06 6.55
N ASP A 85 1.19 13.92 5.61
CA ASP A 85 -0.25 13.99 5.87
C ASP A 85 -0.88 12.64 6.24
N LEU A 86 -0.10 11.56 6.21
CA LEU A 86 -0.60 10.19 6.33
C LEU A 86 -0.01 9.45 7.53
N VAL A 87 -0.82 8.54 8.08
CA VAL A 87 -0.34 7.36 8.80
C VAL A 87 -0.42 6.20 7.83
N HIS A 88 0.69 5.55 7.56
CA HIS A 88 0.75 4.46 6.58
C HIS A 88 1.68 3.34 7.04
N GLN A 89 1.40 2.14 6.59
CA GLN A 89 2.23 0.96 6.80
C GLN A 89 2.08 -0.01 5.63
N GLU A 90 3.00 -0.96 5.54
CA GLU A 90 2.91 -2.15 4.72
C GLU A 90 3.19 -3.40 5.54
N ILE A 91 2.83 -4.56 5.04
CA ILE A 91 3.20 -5.87 5.59
C ILE A 91 4.17 -6.52 4.62
N ALA A 92 5.26 -7.05 5.15
CA ALA A 92 6.20 -7.87 4.41
C ALA A 92 6.31 -9.27 5.01
N LEU A 93 6.45 -10.28 4.14
CA LEU A 93 6.68 -11.67 4.52
C LEU A 93 8.02 -12.12 3.96
N TYR A 94 8.79 -12.80 4.81
CA TYR A 94 10.11 -13.34 4.52
C TYR A 94 10.10 -14.84 4.78
N LYS A 95 10.41 -15.63 3.76
CA LYS A 95 10.55 -17.08 3.89
C LYS A 95 12.02 -17.43 3.95
N ILE A 96 12.42 -18.14 5.00
CA ILE A 96 13.78 -18.62 5.24
C ILE A 96 13.79 -20.13 5.44
N GLU A 97 14.96 -20.77 5.36
CA GLU A 97 15.13 -22.18 5.71
C GLU A 97 15.04 -22.36 7.23
N THR A 98 14.21 -23.33 7.69
CA THR A 98 14.04 -23.61 9.13
C THR A 98 15.33 -24.12 9.76
N GLU A 99 16.14 -24.89 9.03
CA GLU A 99 17.43 -25.35 9.50
C GLU A 99 18.34 -24.21 9.95
N LYS A 100 18.33 -23.08 9.22
CA LYS A 100 19.10 -21.89 9.58
C LYS A 100 18.57 -21.16 10.80
N LEU A 101 17.25 -21.18 11.03
CA LEU A 101 16.66 -20.68 12.26
C LEU A 101 17.17 -21.46 13.49
N LEU A 102 17.24 -22.78 13.37
CA LEU A 102 17.66 -23.66 14.47
C LEU A 102 19.18 -23.69 14.70
N ALA A 103 19.96 -23.40 13.67
CA ALA A 103 21.41 -23.45 13.71
C ALA A 103 22.07 -22.24 14.43
N THR A 104 21.39 -21.09 14.49
CA THR A 104 21.96 -19.86 15.05
C THR A 104 20.91 -19.02 15.76
N SER A 105 21.32 -18.27 16.82
CA SER A 105 20.47 -17.25 17.47
C SER A 105 20.30 -15.97 16.65
N GLN A 106 21.01 -15.84 15.52
CA GLN A 106 21.01 -14.60 14.71
C GLN A 106 19.61 -14.24 14.21
N VAL A 107 18.81 -15.23 13.79
CA VAL A 107 17.44 -14.99 13.32
C VAL A 107 16.55 -14.44 14.43
N GLU A 108 16.64 -15.02 15.63
CA GLU A 108 15.88 -14.54 16.78
C GLU A 108 16.27 -13.12 17.16
N ASP A 109 17.55 -12.79 17.10
CA ASP A 109 18.07 -11.45 17.37
C ASP A 109 17.55 -10.44 16.34
N LEU A 110 17.53 -10.82 15.04
CA LEU A 110 16.96 -9.98 13.97
C LEU A 110 15.44 -9.79 14.15
N VAL A 111 14.72 -10.85 14.47
CA VAL A 111 13.27 -10.79 14.73
C VAL A 111 12.97 -9.83 15.88
N ARG A 112 13.73 -9.89 16.97
CA ARG A 112 13.58 -8.98 18.11
C ARG A 112 13.99 -7.53 17.76
N LYS A 113 15.16 -7.37 17.12
CA LYS A 113 15.68 -6.05 16.71
C LYS A 113 14.68 -5.28 15.86
N HIS A 114 14.05 -5.96 14.92
CA HIS A 114 13.11 -5.34 13.99
C HIS A 114 11.64 -5.39 14.45
N ASN A 115 11.34 -5.90 15.66
CA ASN A 115 9.96 -6.13 16.11
C ASN A 115 9.15 -6.93 15.06
N ALA A 116 9.76 -7.95 14.49
CA ALA A 116 9.12 -8.85 13.56
C ALA A 116 8.44 -10.01 14.31
N LEU A 117 7.63 -10.79 13.62
CA LEU A 117 6.91 -11.94 14.17
C LEU A 117 7.21 -13.19 13.34
N ILE A 118 7.37 -14.32 13.98
CA ILE A 118 7.37 -15.61 13.31
C ILE A 118 5.90 -16.03 13.15
N LEU A 119 5.45 -16.17 11.90
CA LEU A 119 4.06 -16.53 11.58
C LEU A 119 3.86 -18.05 11.48
N ASP A 120 4.82 -18.73 10.87
CA ASP A 120 4.74 -20.15 10.61
C ASP A 120 6.11 -20.79 10.64
N VAL A 121 6.17 -22.02 11.17
CA VAL A 121 7.39 -22.83 11.21
C VAL A 121 7.02 -24.22 10.73
N SER A 122 7.56 -24.61 9.59
CA SER A 122 7.46 -25.96 9.06
C SER A 122 8.83 -26.67 9.11
N GLU A 123 8.88 -27.92 8.73
CA GLU A 123 10.12 -28.72 8.69
C GLU A 123 11.20 -28.06 7.80
N HIS A 124 10.79 -27.46 6.68
CA HIS A 124 11.73 -26.94 5.67
C HIS A 124 11.81 -25.41 5.62
N ALA A 125 10.77 -24.72 6.04
CA ALA A 125 10.70 -23.27 5.91
C ALA A 125 10.01 -22.60 7.09
N THR A 126 10.52 -21.42 7.45
CA THR A 126 9.94 -20.52 8.45
C THR A 126 9.53 -19.23 7.77
N VAL A 127 8.35 -18.71 8.10
CA VAL A 127 7.82 -17.45 7.60
C VAL A 127 7.86 -16.40 8.71
N ILE A 128 8.54 -15.30 8.43
CA ILE A 128 8.64 -14.13 9.30
C ILE A 128 7.78 -13.01 8.69
N GLN A 129 7.08 -12.28 9.54
CA GLN A 129 6.29 -11.09 9.19
C GLN A 129 6.92 -9.85 9.80
N LYS A 130 6.93 -8.77 9.04
CA LYS A 130 7.22 -7.42 9.52
C LYS A 130 6.16 -6.44 9.01
N THR A 131 5.62 -5.63 9.93
CA THR A 131 4.77 -4.49 9.61
C THR A 131 5.55 -3.22 9.90
N GLY A 132 5.51 -2.25 9.00
CA GLY A 132 6.24 -0.99 9.16
C GLY A 132 6.22 -0.14 7.91
N HIS A 133 7.11 0.86 7.85
CA HIS A 133 7.37 1.61 6.63
C HIS A 133 8.21 0.78 5.64
N TYR A 134 8.28 1.25 4.41
CA TYR A 134 9.09 0.59 3.35
C TYR A 134 10.54 0.38 3.80
N GLU A 135 11.14 1.39 4.43
CA GLU A 135 12.52 1.37 4.91
C GLU A 135 12.73 0.30 5.98
N ASP A 136 11.75 0.13 6.89
CA ASP A 136 11.81 -0.88 7.96
C ASP A 136 11.75 -2.30 7.40
N THR A 137 10.85 -2.53 6.44
CA THR A 137 10.69 -3.84 5.81
C THR A 137 11.88 -4.18 4.91
N GLN A 138 12.45 -3.17 4.25
CA GLN A 138 13.63 -3.31 3.42
C GLN A 138 14.88 -3.61 4.25
N ALA A 139 15.08 -2.91 5.38
CA ALA A 139 16.22 -3.14 6.27
C ALA A 139 16.25 -4.58 6.80
N LEU A 140 15.11 -5.13 7.22
CA LEU A 140 15.04 -6.53 7.65
C LEU A 140 15.36 -7.49 6.49
N PHE A 141 14.88 -7.22 5.27
CA PHE A 141 15.19 -8.04 4.09
C PHE A 141 16.70 -8.08 3.82
N GLU A 142 17.37 -6.92 3.88
CA GLU A 142 18.80 -6.82 3.64
C GLU A 142 19.62 -7.57 4.68
N GLU A 143 19.29 -7.39 5.97
CA GLU A 143 19.98 -8.08 7.06
C GLU A 143 19.76 -9.61 7.03
N LEU A 144 18.54 -10.08 6.77
CA LEU A 144 18.26 -11.51 6.60
C LEU A 144 18.99 -12.08 5.37
N SER A 145 18.98 -11.36 4.25
CA SER A 145 19.65 -11.81 3.03
C SER A 145 21.17 -11.95 3.18
N GLN A 146 21.78 -11.03 3.94
CA GLN A 146 23.24 -11.05 4.18
C GLN A 146 23.63 -12.12 5.20
N SER A 147 22.80 -12.39 6.20
CA SER A 147 23.16 -13.31 7.30
C SER A 147 22.84 -14.77 6.99
N ILE A 148 21.64 -15.06 6.51
CA ILE A 148 21.14 -16.44 6.36
C ILE A 148 20.57 -16.74 4.98
N GLY A 149 20.30 -15.70 4.17
CA GLY A 149 19.59 -15.80 2.90
C GLY A 149 18.07 -15.86 3.06
N VAL A 150 17.37 -15.37 2.05
CA VAL A 150 15.90 -15.34 1.98
C VAL A 150 15.46 -16.15 0.77
N LEU A 151 14.58 -17.15 0.98
CA LEU A 151 14.03 -17.99 -0.09
C LEU A 151 12.97 -17.25 -0.91
N GLN A 152 12.13 -16.46 -0.21
CA GLN A 152 11.05 -15.70 -0.83
C GLN A 152 10.75 -14.45 -0.01
N PHE A 153 10.44 -13.37 -0.72
CA PHE A 153 10.09 -12.08 -0.15
C PHE A 153 8.90 -11.47 -0.88
N VAL A 154 7.90 -11.00 -0.13
CA VAL A 154 6.73 -10.32 -0.69
C VAL A 154 6.30 -9.16 0.19
N ARG A 155 5.66 -8.15 -0.42
CA ARG A 155 5.07 -6.98 0.24
C ARG A 155 3.61 -6.82 -0.17
N SER A 156 2.79 -6.32 0.77
CA SER A 156 1.39 -6.01 0.50
C SER A 156 1.19 -4.74 -0.34
N GLY A 157 2.21 -3.89 -0.42
CA GLY A 157 2.02 -2.50 -0.75
C GLY A 157 1.45 -1.70 0.43
N ARG A 158 1.37 -0.38 0.26
CA ARG A 158 0.97 0.56 1.32
C ARG A 158 -0.53 0.50 1.59
N ILE A 159 -0.89 0.49 2.88
CA ILE A 159 -2.19 0.94 3.38
C ILE A 159 -1.99 2.28 4.09
N ALA A 160 -2.96 3.20 3.97
CA ALA A 160 -2.82 4.54 4.52
C ALA A 160 -4.16 5.13 4.96
N ILE A 161 -4.08 5.97 6.00
CA ILE A 161 -5.17 6.84 6.44
C ILE A 161 -4.64 8.26 6.60
N THR A 162 -5.49 9.27 6.35
CA THR A 162 -5.12 10.67 6.55
C THR A 162 -5.06 11.04 8.02
N LYS A 163 -4.11 11.90 8.41
CA LYS A 163 -4.05 12.52 9.74
C LYS A 163 -5.16 13.58 9.91
N ALA A 164 -5.66 14.12 8.82
CA ALA A 164 -6.72 15.12 8.83
C ALA A 164 -8.06 14.50 9.22
N ARG A 165 -8.93 15.31 9.87
CA ARG A 165 -10.26 14.91 10.38
C ARG A 165 -11.29 14.58 9.28
N VAL A 166 -10.96 14.64 8.00
CA VAL A 166 -11.87 14.87 6.87
C VAL A 166 -12.28 13.61 6.08
N GLU A 167 -11.90 12.41 6.48
CA GLU A 167 -12.55 11.22 5.90
C GLU A 167 -13.86 10.94 6.65
N ARG A 168 -14.92 11.70 6.35
CA ARG A 168 -16.26 11.34 6.80
C ARG A 168 -16.85 10.33 5.85
N LEU A 169 -16.95 9.09 6.30
CA LEU A 169 -17.77 8.06 5.64
C LEU A 169 -19.21 8.55 5.42
N SER A 170 -19.74 9.39 6.34
CA SER A 170 -21.04 10.05 6.21
C SER A 170 -21.16 10.91 4.95
N ASP A 171 -20.15 11.72 4.62
CA ASP A 171 -20.18 12.59 3.43
C ASP A 171 -20.18 11.76 2.12
N MET A 172 -19.71 10.50 2.19
CA MET A 172 -19.75 9.58 1.04
C MET A 172 -21.09 8.88 0.94
N LEU A 173 -21.75 8.57 2.07
CA LEU A 173 -23.09 7.99 2.10
C LEU A 173 -24.12 8.98 1.55
N GLU A 174 -24.07 10.25 1.98
CA GLU A 174 -24.92 11.32 1.43
C GLU A 174 -24.78 11.43 -0.10
N LYS A 175 -23.56 11.34 -0.64
CA LYS A 175 -23.32 11.35 -2.08
C LYS A 175 -23.81 10.09 -2.81
N LEU A 176 -23.94 8.95 -2.13
CA LEU A 176 -24.51 7.75 -2.72
C LEU A 176 -26.02 7.89 -2.82
N GLU A 177 -26.67 8.41 -1.75
CA GLU A 177 -28.11 8.65 -1.71
C GLU A 177 -28.54 9.66 -2.81
N GLU A 178 -27.76 10.75 -3.01
CA GLU A 178 -27.99 11.73 -4.07
C GLU A 178 -27.82 11.17 -5.51
N LYS A 179 -27.15 10.03 -5.69
CA LYS A 179 -26.96 9.40 -7.00
C LYS A 179 -28.05 8.37 -7.33
N GLU A 180 -28.78 7.88 -6.31
CA GLU A 180 -29.86 6.91 -6.47
C GLU A 180 -31.23 7.59 -6.69
N GLU A 181 -31.35 8.90 -6.43
CA GLU A 181 -32.49 9.75 -6.79
C GLU A 181 -32.34 10.30 -8.23
#